data_b0b8dd00d906e52eb4e5cefd71cd4172
#
_entry.id   b0b8dd00d906e52eb4e5cefd71cd4172
#
_cell.length_a   1.000
_cell.length_b   1.000
_cell.length_c   1.000
_cell.angle_alpha   90.00
_cell.angle_beta   90.00
_cell.angle_gamma   90.00
#
_symmetry.space_group_name_H-M   'P 1'
#
loop_
_entity.id
_entity.type
_entity.pdbx_description
1 polymer ?
#
loop_
_entity_poly.entity_id
_entity_poly.type
_entity_poly.pdbx_seq_one_letter_code
_entity_poly.pdbx_strand_id
1 'polypeptide(L)'
;MKKTLIILSIGALLAACNKKAEQKTEATKDTVAIGNTTAAEKSPGETTQFDINAVPVSTADVGDFPFFSFPKGLDFQNKPVQRSFDMLYFPLNGVMTPIEGKVWKTYVVNGKNNEEEWSLPYFLKSYDDAITKAGGVKIFDGKVSQPELDRIKEDAKYFGEEGSIDYWNEPVKVYVIRRTNGDDIYIQLYGNTANGAIQILQKAPVEQGTKS
;
A
#
# COMPACT_ATOMS: atom_id res chain seq x y z
N MET A 1 38.76 -40.60 21.57
CA MET A 1 38.78 -41.26 22.90
C MET A 1 37.98 -40.38 23.84
N LYS A 2 37.14 -41.03 24.65
CA LYS A 2 36.31 -40.53 25.78
C LYS A 2 35.13 -39.67 25.38
N LYS A 3 33.87 -40.13 25.22
CA LYS A 3 32.95 -40.87 26.15
C LYS A 3 32.71 -40.12 27.45
N THR A 4 31.46 -39.70 27.67
CA THR A 4 30.58 -40.01 28.81
C THR A 4 29.43 -39.02 28.82
N LEU A 5 28.25 -39.41 28.63
CA LEU A 5 27.17 -40.09 29.38
C LEU A 5 26.30 -39.12 30.22
N ILE A 6 25.06 -39.01 29.83
CA ILE A 6 23.75 -39.21 30.51
C ILE A 6 23.54 -38.46 31.83
N ILE A 7 22.42 -37.73 31.94
CA ILE A 7 21.41 -37.98 32.97
C ILE A 7 20.03 -37.51 32.50
N LEU A 8 19.12 -38.45 32.57
CA LEU A 8 17.68 -38.42 32.42
C LEU A 8 17.05 -37.95 33.75
N SER A 9 16.08 -37.10 33.77
CA SER A 9 15.14 -37.03 34.89
C SER A 9 13.72 -36.67 34.42
N ILE A 10 12.88 -37.63 34.71
CA ILE A 10 11.43 -37.75 34.60
C ILE A 10 10.80 -37.07 35.80
N GLY A 11 9.62 -36.49 35.63
CA GLY A 11 8.71 -36.09 36.74
C GLY A 11 7.62 -35.17 36.20
N ALA A 12 6.54 -35.68 35.80
CA ALA A 12 5.27 -36.10 36.41
C ALA A 12 4.30 -34.93 36.68
N LEU A 13 3.22 -34.94 35.90
CA LEU A 13 1.79 -34.69 36.14
C LEU A 13 1.36 -33.94 37.43
N LEU A 14 0.48 -32.95 37.21
CA LEU A 14 -0.76 -32.89 37.99
C LEU A 14 -1.84 -32.08 37.20
N ALA A 15 -2.93 -32.79 36.90
CA ALA A 15 -4.20 -32.22 36.47
C ALA A 15 -4.98 -31.75 37.70
N ALA A 16 -5.68 -30.61 37.58
CA ALA A 16 -6.78 -30.29 38.49
C ALA A 16 -7.87 -29.56 37.71
N CYS A 17 -8.96 -30.25 37.48
CA CYS A 17 -10.27 -29.73 37.24
C CYS A 17 -10.84 -29.14 38.56
N ASN A 18 -11.52 -28.01 38.53
CA ASN A 18 -12.92 -27.99 39.03
C ASN A 18 -13.63 -26.65 38.99
N LYS A 19 -14.83 -26.71 38.43
CA LYS A 19 -16.16 -26.20 38.86
C LYS A 19 -16.46 -24.71 38.93
N LYS A 20 -17.43 -24.44 38.14
CA LYS A 20 -18.63 -23.59 38.13
C LYS A 20 -19.15 -23.20 39.52
N ALA A 21 -19.41 -21.91 39.74
CA ALA A 21 -20.44 -21.40 40.62
C ALA A 21 -20.96 -20.05 40.08
N GLU A 22 -22.23 -20.04 39.78
CA GLU A 22 -23.06 -18.85 39.59
C GLU A 22 -23.27 -18.14 40.92
N GLN A 23 -23.20 -16.82 40.94
CA GLN A 23 -24.06 -16.04 41.85
C GLN A 23 -24.37 -14.67 41.27
N LYS A 24 -25.65 -14.38 41.23
CA LYS A 24 -26.38 -13.21 40.80
C LYS A 24 -26.41 -12.20 41.98
N THR A 25 -26.30 -10.91 41.71
CA THR A 25 -27.20 -9.87 42.21
C THR A 25 -26.67 -8.45 41.92
N GLU A 26 -27.49 -7.71 41.20
CA GLU A 26 -27.98 -6.33 41.23
C GLU A 26 -27.04 -5.10 41.38
N ALA A 27 -27.12 -4.33 40.34
CA ALA A 27 -27.45 -2.89 40.17
C ALA A 27 -26.84 -1.83 41.10
N THR A 28 -26.07 -0.89 40.48
CA THR A 28 -26.41 0.54 40.56
C THR A 28 -25.74 1.30 39.40
N LYS A 29 -26.48 2.24 38.82
CA LYS A 29 -26.14 3.17 37.73
C LYS A 29 -24.99 4.09 38.15
N ASP A 30 -24.08 4.39 37.23
CA ASP A 30 -23.86 5.77 36.80
C ASP A 30 -23.11 5.83 35.47
N THR A 31 -23.55 6.73 34.64
CA THR A 31 -23.26 6.96 33.25
C THR A 31 -21.99 7.78 33.10
N VAL A 32 -20.97 7.29 32.36
CA VAL A 32 -20.09 8.15 31.53
C VAL A 32 -19.79 7.42 30.24
N ALA A 33 -20.38 7.91 29.17
CA ALA A 33 -20.10 7.45 27.82
C ALA A 33 -18.72 7.98 27.36
N ILE A 34 -17.75 7.10 27.25
CA ILE A 34 -16.55 7.35 26.44
C ILE A 34 -16.71 6.49 25.20
N GLY A 35 -16.97 7.16 24.08
CA GLY A 35 -17.09 6.52 22.79
C GLY A 35 -15.77 5.88 22.36
N ASN A 36 -15.66 4.57 22.53
CA ASN A 36 -14.68 3.76 21.84
C ASN A 36 -15.19 3.54 20.43
N THR A 37 -14.62 4.26 19.47
CA THR A 37 -14.75 3.91 18.07
C THR A 37 -13.94 2.64 17.84
N THR A 38 -14.59 1.51 18.00
CA THR A 38 -14.05 0.20 17.62
C THR A 38 -13.90 0.23 16.10
N ALA A 39 -12.66 0.25 15.61
CA ALA A 39 -12.38 -0.06 14.21
C ALA A 39 -12.96 -1.45 13.94
N ALA A 40 -13.96 -1.52 13.09
CA ALA A 40 -14.54 -2.78 12.67
C ALA A 40 -13.46 -3.57 11.92
N GLU A 41 -13.06 -4.71 12.46
CA GLU A 41 -12.31 -5.73 11.74
C GLU A 41 -13.16 -6.17 10.55
N LYS A 42 -12.73 -5.78 9.36
CA LYS A 42 -13.35 -6.17 8.09
C LYS A 42 -13.11 -7.67 7.88
N SER A 43 -14.18 -8.45 7.83
CA SER A 43 -14.14 -9.87 7.47
C SER A 43 -13.44 -10.07 6.12
N PRO A 44 -12.60 -11.12 5.95
CA PRO A 44 -12.02 -11.47 4.66
C PRO A 44 -13.11 -12.03 3.74
N GLY A 45 -13.57 -11.26 2.76
CA GLY A 45 -14.50 -11.79 1.77
C GLY A 45 -15.28 -10.83 0.90
N GLU A 46 -15.42 -9.56 1.26
CA GLU A 46 -16.08 -8.57 0.40
C GLU A 46 -15.06 -7.62 -0.21
N THR A 47 -14.63 -7.88 -1.43
CA THR A 47 -13.95 -6.91 -2.27
C THR A 47 -14.99 -5.87 -2.71
N THR A 48 -15.19 -4.85 -1.89
CA THR A 48 -16.00 -3.70 -2.32
C THR A 48 -15.26 -2.98 -3.45
N GLN A 49 -15.93 -2.85 -4.60
CA GLN A 49 -15.41 -2.08 -5.71
C GLN A 49 -14.97 -0.70 -5.24
N PHE A 50 -13.80 -0.25 -5.68
CA PHE A 50 -13.28 1.07 -5.35
C PHE A 50 -14.17 2.15 -5.94
N ASP A 51 -14.63 3.08 -5.09
CA ASP A 51 -15.38 4.27 -5.52
C ASP A 51 -14.50 5.52 -5.33
N ILE A 52 -14.14 6.15 -6.44
CA ILE A 52 -13.36 7.40 -6.44
C ILE A 52 -14.10 8.53 -5.70
N ASN A 53 -15.44 8.49 -5.62
CA ASN A 53 -16.22 9.50 -4.92
C ASN A 53 -16.07 9.43 -3.39
N ALA A 54 -15.62 8.31 -2.86
CA ALA A 54 -15.22 8.19 -1.47
C ALA A 54 -13.90 8.92 -1.13
N VAL A 55 -13.10 9.27 -2.14
CA VAL A 55 -11.87 10.04 -1.96
C VAL A 55 -12.19 11.54 -1.98
N PRO A 56 -11.82 12.31 -0.94
CA PRO A 56 -11.99 13.76 -0.94
C PRO A 56 -11.26 14.42 -2.11
N VAL A 57 -11.87 15.45 -2.70
CA VAL A 57 -11.21 16.24 -3.75
C VAL A 57 -10.08 17.06 -3.14
N SER A 58 -8.86 16.90 -3.66
CA SER A 58 -7.73 17.75 -3.27
C SER A 58 -7.78 19.09 -3.99
N THR A 59 -7.52 20.16 -3.25
CA THR A 59 -7.30 21.52 -3.76
C THR A 59 -5.83 21.91 -3.75
N ALA A 60 -4.94 21.01 -3.37
CA ALA A 60 -3.51 21.29 -3.33
C ALA A 60 -2.96 21.50 -4.74
N ASP A 61 -2.06 22.46 -4.87
CA ASP A 61 -1.21 22.58 -6.04
C ASP A 61 -0.12 21.52 -5.96
N VAL A 62 -0.16 20.58 -6.89
CA VAL A 62 0.82 19.48 -6.96
C VAL A 62 1.95 19.76 -7.98
N GLY A 63 1.89 20.91 -8.66
CA GLY A 63 2.87 21.29 -9.69
C GLY A 63 2.75 20.46 -10.98
N ASP A 64 3.86 20.42 -11.72
CA ASP A 64 3.93 19.74 -13.01
C ASP A 64 4.19 18.24 -12.86
N PHE A 65 3.68 17.46 -13.84
CA PHE A 65 3.94 16.03 -13.92
C PHE A 65 5.44 15.72 -14.01
N PRO A 66 5.99 14.81 -13.21
CA PRO A 66 5.33 13.76 -12.42
C PRO A 66 4.96 14.14 -10.97
N PHE A 67 4.82 15.39 -10.64
CA PHE A 67 4.33 15.95 -9.38
C PHE A 67 5.23 15.80 -8.17
N PHE A 68 5.97 14.71 -8.05
CA PHE A 68 6.80 14.38 -6.88
C PHE A 68 8.26 14.23 -7.28
N SER A 69 9.11 15.01 -6.62
CA SER A 69 10.57 14.87 -6.72
C SER A 69 11.09 13.72 -5.87
N PHE A 70 12.32 13.30 -6.13
CA PHE A 70 12.99 12.34 -5.28
C PHE A 70 13.23 12.93 -3.87
N PRO A 71 13.03 12.13 -2.80
CA PRO A 71 13.47 12.47 -1.47
C PRO A 71 14.98 12.77 -1.45
N LYS A 72 15.41 13.61 -0.51
CA LYS A 72 16.84 13.98 -0.39
C LYS A 72 17.72 12.73 -0.28
N GLY A 73 18.76 12.66 -1.08
CA GLY A 73 19.71 11.54 -1.08
C GLY A 73 19.28 10.34 -1.91
N LEU A 74 18.07 10.34 -2.45
CA LEU A 74 17.59 9.27 -3.35
C LEU A 74 17.62 9.75 -4.81
N ASP A 75 17.75 8.80 -5.72
CA ASP A 75 17.81 9.07 -7.16
C ASP A 75 17.22 7.87 -7.95
N PHE A 76 17.02 8.04 -9.25
CA PHE A 76 16.62 6.94 -10.12
C PHE A 76 17.78 5.97 -10.38
N GLN A 77 17.47 4.70 -10.51
CA GLN A 77 18.45 3.68 -10.88
C GLN A 77 18.84 3.81 -12.36
N ASN A 78 17.86 3.92 -13.22
CA ASN A 78 18.00 4.13 -14.65
C ASN A 78 17.08 5.28 -15.09
N LYS A 79 17.24 5.78 -16.31
CA LYS A 79 16.37 6.82 -16.86
C LYS A 79 14.89 6.43 -16.68
N PRO A 80 14.07 7.26 -16.01
CA PRO A 80 12.66 6.98 -15.84
C PRO A 80 11.92 6.77 -17.17
N VAL A 81 10.97 5.85 -17.17
CA VAL A 81 10.03 5.67 -18.28
C VAL A 81 8.94 6.72 -18.15
N GLN A 82 8.72 7.49 -19.22
CA GLN A 82 7.60 8.43 -19.32
C GLN A 82 6.87 8.19 -20.63
N ARG A 83 5.53 8.09 -20.55
CA ARG A 83 4.64 7.93 -21.70
C ARG A 83 3.49 8.91 -21.60
N SER A 84 3.12 9.51 -22.73
CA SER A 84 1.96 10.42 -22.79
C SER A 84 0.63 9.70 -22.58
N PHE A 85 0.59 8.40 -22.91
CA PHE A 85 -0.54 7.50 -22.66
C PHE A 85 -0.03 6.06 -22.50
N ASP A 86 -0.50 5.40 -21.44
CA ASP A 86 -0.25 3.98 -21.16
C ASP A 86 -1.28 3.48 -20.14
N MET A 87 -1.21 2.20 -19.81
CA MET A 87 -2.07 1.55 -18.81
C MET A 87 -1.19 0.93 -17.71
N LEU A 88 -1.57 1.15 -16.46
CA LEU A 88 -0.99 0.49 -15.30
C LEU A 88 -2.07 -0.19 -14.47
N TYR A 89 -1.72 -1.32 -13.85
CA TYR A 89 -2.58 -1.96 -12.87
C TYR A 89 -2.33 -1.39 -11.48
N PHE A 90 -3.42 -1.10 -10.77
CA PHE A 90 -3.38 -0.66 -9.36
C PHE A 90 -4.26 -1.57 -8.51
N PRO A 91 -3.79 -2.07 -7.36
CA PRO A 91 -4.62 -2.80 -6.40
C PRO A 91 -5.57 -1.84 -5.66
N LEU A 92 -6.66 -1.45 -6.32
CA LEU A 92 -7.70 -0.58 -5.74
C LEU A 92 -8.57 -1.42 -4.78
N ASN A 93 -8.49 -1.13 -3.49
CA ASN A 93 -9.09 -1.98 -2.44
C ASN A 93 -8.68 -3.47 -2.55
N GLY A 94 -7.47 -3.74 -3.08
CA GLY A 94 -6.96 -5.09 -3.29
C GLY A 94 -7.37 -5.76 -4.60
N VAL A 95 -8.21 -5.11 -5.42
CA VAL A 95 -8.59 -5.59 -6.77
C VAL A 95 -7.68 -4.94 -7.80
N MET A 96 -6.92 -5.74 -8.54
CA MET A 96 -6.02 -5.27 -9.59
C MET A 96 -6.84 -4.67 -10.73
N THR A 97 -6.83 -3.34 -10.80
CA THR A 97 -7.66 -2.52 -11.70
C THR A 97 -6.77 -1.79 -12.70
N PRO A 98 -7.00 -1.93 -14.02
CA PRO A 98 -6.27 -1.18 -15.02
C PRO A 98 -6.75 0.28 -15.03
N ILE A 99 -5.80 1.20 -15.02
CA ILE A 99 -6.04 2.64 -15.16
C ILE A 99 -5.19 3.15 -16.33
N GLU A 100 -5.81 3.96 -17.18
CA GLU A 100 -5.17 4.54 -18.36
C GLU A 100 -4.89 6.02 -18.17
N GLY A 101 -3.78 6.49 -18.71
CA GLY A 101 -3.40 7.90 -18.64
C GLY A 101 -1.94 8.15 -18.96
N LYS A 102 -1.47 9.33 -18.58
CA LYS A 102 -0.06 9.72 -18.67
C LYS A 102 0.73 9.02 -17.56
N VAL A 103 1.79 8.33 -17.91
CA VAL A 103 2.57 7.48 -16.99
C VAL A 103 4.00 7.99 -16.82
N TRP A 104 4.48 7.94 -15.58
CA TRP A 104 5.89 8.05 -15.23
C TRP A 104 6.23 6.98 -14.19
N LYS A 105 7.36 6.28 -14.38
CA LYS A 105 7.79 5.22 -13.46
C LYS A 105 9.29 5.03 -13.44
N THR A 106 9.83 4.63 -12.29
CA THR A 106 11.27 4.36 -12.13
C THR A 106 11.54 3.50 -10.90
N TYR A 107 12.69 2.83 -10.90
CA TYR A 107 13.30 2.32 -9.67
C TYR A 107 14.04 3.46 -8.96
N VAL A 108 13.93 3.45 -7.63
CA VAL A 108 14.56 4.43 -6.74
C VAL A 108 15.63 3.74 -5.92
N VAL A 109 16.81 4.33 -5.92
CA VAL A 109 17.98 3.84 -5.20
C VAL A 109 18.63 4.96 -4.39
N ASN A 110 19.62 4.60 -3.61
CA ASN A 110 20.48 5.58 -2.97
C ASN A 110 21.25 6.40 -4.02
N GLY A 111 21.22 7.70 -3.89
CA GLY A 111 21.91 8.62 -4.80
C GLY A 111 23.43 8.46 -4.67
N LYS A 112 24.15 8.61 -5.79
CA LYS A 112 25.62 8.41 -5.85
C LYS A 112 26.43 9.28 -4.88
N ASN A 113 25.88 10.44 -4.51
CA ASN A 113 26.55 11.41 -3.62
C ASN A 113 25.93 11.40 -2.22
N ASN A 114 25.13 10.39 -1.88
CA ASN A 114 24.56 10.25 -0.55
C ASN A 114 25.53 9.43 0.32
N GLU A 115 25.91 9.98 1.47
CA GLU A 115 26.78 9.31 2.45
C GLU A 115 26.02 8.29 3.31
N GLU A 116 24.69 8.38 3.33
CA GLU A 116 23.82 7.47 4.08
C GLU A 116 23.52 6.22 3.24
N GLU A 117 23.30 5.08 3.90
CA GLU A 117 22.86 3.87 3.22
C GLU A 117 21.38 3.93 2.83
N TRP A 118 20.96 3.05 1.92
CA TRP A 118 19.55 2.89 1.56
C TRP A 118 18.69 2.57 2.79
N SER A 119 17.61 3.30 2.94
CA SER A 119 16.64 3.11 4.01
C SER A 119 15.24 2.96 3.44
N LEU A 120 14.71 1.74 3.44
CA LEU A 120 13.33 1.46 3.04
C LEU A 120 12.29 2.28 3.84
N PRO A 121 12.39 2.40 5.19
CA PRO A 121 11.49 3.25 5.95
C PRO A 121 11.55 4.72 5.54
N TYR A 122 12.75 5.24 5.25
CA TYR A 122 12.92 6.62 4.79
C TYR A 122 12.26 6.84 3.42
N PHE A 123 12.51 5.95 2.47
CA PHE A 123 11.88 5.99 1.14
C PHE A 123 10.35 6.01 1.24
N LEU A 124 9.77 5.01 1.92
CA LEU A 124 8.32 4.87 2.03
C LEU A 124 7.68 6.05 2.78
N LYS A 125 8.29 6.48 3.89
CA LYS A 125 7.77 7.60 4.68
C LYS A 125 7.84 8.92 3.94
N SER A 126 8.93 9.18 3.24
CA SER A 126 9.12 10.44 2.52
C SER A 126 8.05 10.64 1.43
N TYR A 127 7.73 9.58 0.69
CA TYR A 127 6.65 9.64 -0.28
C TYR A 127 5.27 9.65 0.37
N ASP A 128 5.03 8.87 1.43
CA ASP A 128 3.77 8.91 2.19
C ASP A 128 3.46 10.33 2.68
N ASP A 129 4.45 11.00 3.29
CA ASP A 129 4.31 12.37 3.79
C ASP A 129 4.03 13.36 2.62
N ALA A 130 4.78 13.27 1.53
CA ALA A 130 4.63 14.17 0.38
C ALA A 130 3.26 14.01 -0.30
N ILE A 131 2.84 12.76 -0.53
CA ILE A 131 1.56 12.44 -1.19
C ILE A 131 0.39 12.83 -0.29
N THR A 132 0.45 12.53 1.00
CA THR A 132 -0.60 12.91 1.96
C THR A 132 -0.72 14.42 2.09
N LYS A 133 0.40 15.16 2.13
CA LYS A 133 0.42 16.62 2.14
C LYS A 133 -0.23 17.21 0.88
N ALA A 134 -0.11 16.53 -0.26
CA ALA A 134 -0.78 16.89 -1.52
C ALA A 134 -2.27 16.51 -1.56
N GLY A 135 -2.84 16.03 -0.45
CA GLY A 135 -4.23 15.58 -0.36
C GLY A 135 -4.47 14.17 -0.88
N GLY A 136 -3.41 13.38 -1.02
CA GLY A 136 -3.51 11.98 -1.40
C GLY A 136 -4.04 11.11 -0.26
N VAL A 137 -4.92 10.19 -0.60
CA VAL A 137 -5.48 9.20 0.30
C VAL A 137 -4.88 7.84 -0.01
N LYS A 138 -4.34 7.17 1.00
CA LYS A 138 -3.86 5.80 0.87
C LYS A 138 -5.05 4.84 0.84
N ILE A 139 -5.22 4.13 -0.26
CA ILE A 139 -6.36 3.25 -0.52
C ILE A 139 -5.99 1.77 -0.46
N PHE A 140 -4.70 1.46 -0.47
CA PHE A 140 -4.20 0.10 -0.31
C PHE A 140 -2.82 0.11 0.36
N ASP A 141 -2.57 -0.85 1.25
CA ASP A 141 -1.28 -1.05 1.91
C ASP A 141 -1.14 -2.53 2.27
N GLY A 142 -0.46 -3.32 1.46
CA GLY A 142 -0.30 -4.75 1.70
C GLY A 142 0.09 -5.55 0.47
N LYS A 143 0.01 -6.87 0.60
CA LYS A 143 0.23 -7.79 -0.52
C LYS A 143 -1.05 -7.99 -1.33
N VAL A 144 -0.89 -8.04 -2.65
CA VAL A 144 -1.97 -8.43 -3.56
C VAL A 144 -2.25 -9.92 -3.37
N SER A 145 -3.52 -10.30 -3.37
CA SER A 145 -3.90 -11.70 -3.19
C SER A 145 -3.52 -12.56 -4.40
N GLN A 146 -3.16 -13.82 -4.16
CA GLN A 146 -2.78 -14.73 -5.24
C GLN A 146 -3.88 -14.89 -6.32
N PRO A 147 -5.17 -14.99 -5.99
CA PRO A 147 -6.23 -15.03 -7.01
C PRO A 147 -6.25 -13.80 -7.93
N GLU A 148 -5.96 -12.59 -7.39
CA GLU A 148 -5.88 -11.38 -8.19
C GLU A 148 -4.65 -11.36 -9.10
N LEU A 149 -3.50 -11.83 -8.59
CA LEU A 149 -2.29 -11.97 -9.39
C LEU A 149 -2.49 -12.96 -10.55
N ASP A 150 -3.13 -14.11 -10.26
CA ASP A 150 -3.42 -15.13 -11.28
C ASP A 150 -4.40 -14.62 -12.33
N ARG A 151 -5.35 -13.77 -11.94
CA ARG A 151 -6.33 -13.16 -12.84
C ARG A 151 -5.69 -12.24 -13.89
N ILE A 152 -4.67 -11.49 -13.49
CA ILE A 152 -4.06 -10.46 -14.36
C ILE A 152 -2.77 -10.90 -15.04
N LYS A 153 -2.23 -12.08 -14.72
CA LYS A 153 -0.87 -12.49 -15.16
C LYS A 153 -0.66 -12.48 -16.67
N GLU A 154 -1.70 -12.75 -17.45
CA GLU A 154 -1.61 -12.76 -18.92
C GLU A 154 -1.75 -11.35 -19.51
N ASP A 155 -2.38 -10.42 -18.78
CA ASP A 155 -2.62 -9.06 -19.23
C ASP A 155 -1.48 -8.12 -18.86
N ALA A 156 -0.76 -8.43 -17.79
CA ALA A 156 0.30 -7.59 -17.22
C ALA A 156 1.62 -7.71 -18.01
N LYS A 157 1.62 -7.27 -19.25
CA LYS A 157 2.74 -7.41 -20.21
C LYS A 157 4.00 -6.60 -19.88
N TYR A 158 3.92 -5.69 -18.91
CA TYR A 158 5.00 -4.74 -18.61
C TYR A 158 5.75 -5.07 -17.32
N PHE A 159 5.58 -6.26 -16.77
CA PHE A 159 6.39 -6.72 -15.65
C PHE A 159 7.86 -6.93 -16.10
N GLY A 160 8.80 -6.31 -15.38
CA GLY A 160 10.22 -6.35 -15.69
C GLY A 160 10.75 -5.12 -16.45
N GLU A 161 9.88 -4.17 -16.84
CA GLU A 161 10.29 -2.87 -17.35
C GLU A 161 10.78 -1.95 -16.21
N GLU A 162 11.56 -0.91 -16.52
CA GLU A 162 12.03 0.06 -15.53
C GLU A 162 10.88 0.59 -14.66
N GLY A 163 11.05 0.55 -13.35
CA GLY A 163 10.04 0.96 -12.37
C GLY A 163 8.83 0.03 -12.26
N SER A 164 8.94 -1.24 -12.67
CA SER A 164 7.89 -2.24 -12.44
C SER A 164 7.67 -2.49 -10.96
N ILE A 165 6.43 -2.75 -10.57
CA ILE A 165 6.07 -3.14 -9.21
C ILE A 165 6.14 -4.66 -9.06
N ASP A 166 6.82 -5.15 -8.03
CA ASP A 166 6.86 -6.58 -7.69
C ASP A 166 5.68 -6.98 -6.81
N TYR A 167 4.50 -7.13 -7.42
CA TYR A 167 3.28 -7.50 -6.72
C TYR A 167 3.31 -8.90 -6.10
N TRP A 168 4.19 -9.78 -6.60
CA TRP A 168 4.26 -11.18 -6.14
C TRP A 168 5.01 -11.31 -4.81
N ASN A 169 6.06 -10.53 -4.64
CA ASN A 169 6.96 -10.71 -3.50
C ASN A 169 6.78 -9.65 -2.44
N GLU A 170 6.43 -8.41 -2.83
CA GLU A 170 6.49 -7.27 -1.95
C GLU A 170 5.10 -6.65 -1.67
N PRO A 171 4.90 -6.08 -0.48
CA PRO A 171 3.72 -5.26 -0.20
C PRO A 171 3.77 -3.97 -1.01
N VAL A 172 2.61 -3.52 -1.47
CA VAL A 172 2.43 -2.32 -2.29
C VAL A 172 1.59 -1.30 -1.53
N LYS A 173 1.98 -0.03 -1.61
CA LYS A 173 1.17 1.11 -1.13
C LYS A 173 0.59 1.84 -2.32
N VAL A 174 -0.72 2.09 -2.29
CA VAL A 174 -1.43 2.81 -3.35
C VAL A 174 -2.13 4.02 -2.78
N TYR A 175 -1.97 5.13 -3.49
CA TYR A 175 -2.58 6.42 -3.15
C TYR A 175 -3.36 6.95 -4.33
N VAL A 176 -4.40 7.72 -4.04
CA VAL A 176 -5.14 8.48 -5.04
C VAL A 176 -5.25 9.93 -4.58
N ILE A 177 -4.96 10.85 -5.47
CA ILE A 177 -5.27 12.28 -5.34
C ILE A 177 -6.41 12.55 -6.29
N ARG A 178 -7.62 12.73 -5.75
CA ARG A 178 -8.77 13.10 -6.56
C ARG A 178 -8.73 14.57 -6.91
N ARG A 179 -8.94 14.91 -8.19
CA ARG A 179 -8.89 16.28 -8.69
C ARG A 179 -10.24 16.74 -9.22
N THR A 180 -10.45 18.06 -9.20
CA THR A 180 -11.73 18.68 -9.57
C THR A 180 -12.12 18.42 -11.02
N ASN A 181 -11.12 18.35 -11.92
CA ASN A 181 -11.32 18.18 -13.38
C ASN A 181 -11.29 16.72 -13.82
N GLY A 182 -11.16 15.77 -12.89
CA GLY A 182 -11.19 14.34 -13.17
C GLY A 182 -9.89 13.76 -13.72
N ASP A 183 -8.81 14.55 -13.78
CA ASP A 183 -7.44 14.09 -14.08
C ASP A 183 -6.76 13.54 -12.81
N ASP A 184 -7.43 12.63 -12.12
CA ASP A 184 -7.00 12.05 -10.86
C ASP A 184 -5.61 11.41 -10.98
N ILE A 185 -4.83 11.51 -9.89
CA ILE A 185 -3.47 10.99 -9.85
C ILE A 185 -3.46 9.71 -9.04
N TYR A 186 -3.00 8.63 -9.65
CA TYR A 186 -2.80 7.33 -9.03
C TYR A 186 -1.30 7.11 -8.83
N ILE A 187 -0.91 6.74 -7.62
CA ILE A 187 0.49 6.54 -7.25
C ILE A 187 0.61 5.20 -6.55
N GLN A 188 1.62 4.43 -6.92
CA GLN A 188 1.97 3.21 -6.19
C GLN A 188 3.46 3.11 -5.93
N LEU A 189 3.76 2.53 -4.76
CA LEU A 189 5.11 2.36 -4.26
C LEU A 189 5.29 0.93 -3.78
N TYR A 190 6.45 0.36 -4.04
CA TYR A 190 6.95 -0.78 -3.28
C TYR A 190 8.43 -0.59 -3.00
N GLY A 191 8.97 -1.34 -2.05
CA GLY A 191 10.41 -1.37 -1.84
C GLY A 191 10.83 -2.56 -1.02
N ASN A 192 12.11 -2.86 -1.11
CA ASN A 192 12.78 -3.94 -0.40
C ASN A 192 14.07 -3.43 0.26
N THR A 193 14.96 -4.33 0.68
CA THR A 193 16.21 -3.99 1.35
C THR A 193 17.28 -3.33 0.46
N ALA A 194 17.07 -3.29 -0.85
CA ALA A 194 18.05 -2.79 -1.82
C ALA A 194 17.57 -1.56 -2.59
N ASN A 195 16.30 -1.47 -2.89
CA ASN A 195 15.72 -0.40 -3.71
C ASN A 195 14.21 -0.26 -3.47
N GLY A 196 13.63 0.72 -4.14
CA GLY A 196 12.18 0.87 -4.27
C GLY A 196 11.78 1.12 -5.72
N ALA A 197 10.48 1.15 -5.96
CA ALA A 197 9.92 1.67 -7.19
C ALA A 197 8.74 2.59 -6.90
N ILE A 198 8.56 3.55 -7.80
CA ILE A 198 7.41 4.44 -7.81
C ILE A 198 6.81 4.47 -9.21
N GLN A 199 5.49 4.39 -9.27
CA GLN A 199 4.73 4.64 -10.48
C GLN A 199 3.70 5.72 -10.22
N ILE A 200 3.60 6.67 -11.14
CA ILE A 200 2.66 7.79 -11.11
C ILE A 200 1.90 7.77 -12.42
N LEU A 201 0.58 7.77 -12.31
CA LEU A 201 -0.31 7.86 -13.46
C LEU A 201 -1.29 9.02 -13.25
N GLN A 202 -1.32 9.95 -14.19
CA GLN A 202 -2.36 10.97 -14.29
C GLN A 202 -3.42 10.46 -15.25
N LYS A 203 -4.61 10.19 -14.73
CA LYS A 203 -5.74 9.70 -15.51
C LYS A 203 -6.13 10.72 -16.57
N ALA A 204 -6.36 10.27 -17.80
CA ALA A 204 -6.93 11.12 -18.82
C ALA A 204 -8.34 11.54 -18.40
N PRO A 205 -8.70 12.85 -18.49
CA PRO A 205 -10.08 13.29 -18.26
C PRO A 205 -11.01 12.54 -19.21
N VAL A 206 -12.15 12.11 -18.70
CA VAL A 206 -13.19 11.57 -19.60
C VAL A 206 -13.69 12.74 -20.46
N GLU A 207 -13.39 12.71 -21.75
CA GLU A 207 -13.99 13.66 -22.69
C GLU A 207 -15.50 13.49 -22.63
N GLN A 208 -16.18 14.46 -22.04
CA GLN A 208 -17.65 14.52 -22.15
C GLN A 208 -17.93 14.78 -23.61
N GLY A 209 -18.33 13.72 -24.32
CA GLY A 209 -18.71 13.82 -25.71
C GLY A 209 -19.74 14.94 -25.87
N THR A 210 -19.35 16.04 -26.51
CA THR A 210 -20.23 17.06 -26.98
C THR A 210 -21.21 16.38 -27.94
N LYS A 211 -22.43 16.16 -27.46
CA LYS A 211 -23.54 15.82 -28.37
C LYS A 211 -23.72 17.01 -29.33
N SER A 212 -23.23 16.84 -30.54
CA SER A 212 -23.59 17.67 -31.69
C SER A 212 -24.99 17.33 -32.19
#